data_c43824e9994f658cb8c90e9061d906f0
#
_entry.id   c43824e9994f658cb8c90e9061d906f0
#
_cell.length_a   1.000
_cell.length_b   1.000
_cell.length_c   1.000
_cell.angle_alpha   90.00
_cell.angle_beta   90.00
_cell.angle_gamma   90.00
#
_symmetry.space_group_name_H-M   'P 1'
#
loop_
_entity.id
_entity.type
_entity.pdbx_description
1 polymer ?
#
loop_
_entity_poly.entity_id
_entity_poly.type
_entity_poly.pdbx_seq_one_letter_code
_entity_poly.pdbx_strand_id
1 'polypeptide(L)'
;MKIEARSLSYSIRGKLLLSDVSLTVQPGETLALVGPNGSGKSTLMRLLAGLARPSQGEVLLAEKPLARLTRREVAQRTAIVEQQADTAERITARSVVELGRTPWLSALRPWSGEDSQHVENALKTVEMEGFASREWATLSGGERQRLHIARALAQRPGLLLLDEPTNHLDIHHQLSILNCIRNLKVTTVVALHDLNQALMCDRVAVLSGGRLVALGTPQQALAPETVSGIFGIKARWVQDADGGEPFLSFHLA
;
A
#
# COMPACT_ATOMS: atom_id res chain seq x y z
N MET A 1 -10.68 -8.37 3.22
CA MET A 1 -10.52 -8.63 4.70
C MET A 1 -10.59 -7.28 5.40
N LYS A 2 -11.37 -7.12 6.49
CA LYS A 2 -11.44 -5.86 7.25
C LYS A 2 -10.15 -5.65 8.05
N ILE A 3 -9.61 -4.42 8.06
CA ILE A 3 -8.59 -3.96 9.01
C ILE A 3 -9.08 -2.73 9.76
N GLU A 4 -8.76 -2.64 11.04
CA GLU A 4 -9.19 -1.56 11.91
C GLU A 4 -8.05 -1.13 12.83
N ALA A 5 -7.76 0.15 12.84
CA ALA A 5 -6.87 0.81 13.76
C ALA A 5 -7.72 1.53 14.83
N ARG A 6 -7.49 1.27 16.11
CA ARG A 6 -8.22 1.87 17.24
C ARG A 6 -7.26 2.66 18.11
N SER A 7 -7.41 3.98 18.11
CA SER A 7 -6.67 4.94 18.94
C SER A 7 -5.15 4.67 18.97
N LEU A 8 -4.58 4.44 17.77
CA LEU A 8 -3.17 4.10 17.64
C LEU A 8 -2.29 5.28 17.98
N SER A 9 -1.42 5.11 18.96
CA SER A 9 -0.30 6.01 19.22
C SER A 9 1.01 5.25 19.13
N TYR A 10 2.05 5.90 18.63
CA TYR A 10 3.36 5.28 18.48
C TYR A 10 4.49 6.27 18.75
N SER A 11 5.42 5.86 19.58
CA SER A 11 6.59 6.66 19.95
C SER A 11 7.88 5.86 19.78
N ILE A 12 8.94 6.51 19.31
CA ILE A 12 10.30 5.97 19.29
C ILE A 12 11.22 6.92 20.04
N ARG A 13 11.97 6.42 21.02
CA ARG A 13 12.94 7.20 21.81
C ARG A 13 12.36 8.51 22.36
N GLY A 14 11.13 8.45 22.86
CA GLY A 14 10.42 9.61 23.41
C GLY A 14 9.79 10.56 22.37
N LYS A 15 10.05 10.37 21.07
CA LYS A 15 9.41 11.16 20.01
C LYS A 15 8.10 10.51 19.59
N LEU A 16 6.99 11.22 19.73
CA LEU A 16 5.67 10.79 19.26
C LEU A 16 5.61 10.92 17.73
N LEU A 17 5.32 9.81 17.05
CA LEU A 17 5.22 9.73 15.59
C LEU A 17 3.77 9.60 15.11
N LEU A 18 2.91 8.96 15.93
CA LEU A 18 1.47 8.88 15.69
C LEU A 18 0.74 9.13 17.02
N SER A 19 -0.38 9.83 16.95
CA SER A 19 -1.21 10.22 18.08
C SER A 19 -2.68 9.97 17.80
N ASP A 20 -3.26 9.00 18.50
CA ASP A 20 -4.71 8.70 18.48
C ASP A 20 -5.30 8.52 17.07
N VAL A 21 -4.65 7.72 16.24
CA VAL A 21 -5.11 7.43 14.88
C VAL A 21 -6.12 6.29 14.91
N SER A 22 -7.35 6.57 14.46
CA SER A 22 -8.42 5.57 14.32
C SER A 22 -8.96 5.57 12.90
N LEU A 23 -8.95 4.40 12.23
CA LEU A 23 -9.51 4.21 10.91
C LEU A 23 -9.94 2.76 10.69
N THR A 24 -10.84 2.56 9.75
CA THR A 24 -11.29 1.23 9.31
C THR A 24 -11.25 1.18 7.80
N VAL A 25 -10.73 0.07 7.25
CA VAL A 25 -10.78 -0.26 5.81
C VAL A 25 -11.65 -1.49 5.63
N GLN A 26 -12.66 -1.38 4.78
CA GLN A 26 -13.63 -2.44 4.56
C GLN A 26 -13.07 -3.53 3.62
N PRO A 27 -13.64 -4.75 3.64
CA PRO A 27 -13.21 -5.80 2.72
C PRO A 27 -13.33 -5.37 1.25
N GLY A 28 -12.23 -5.48 0.50
CA GLY A 28 -12.16 -5.11 -0.92
C GLY A 28 -11.99 -3.61 -1.19
N GLU A 29 -11.99 -2.77 -0.16
CA GLU A 29 -11.79 -1.33 -0.26
C GLU A 29 -10.32 -0.99 -0.53
N THR A 30 -10.07 0.00 -1.37
CA THR A 30 -8.78 0.65 -1.56
C THR A 30 -8.77 2.00 -0.86
N LEU A 31 -7.97 2.12 0.21
CA LEU A 31 -7.78 3.35 0.97
C LEU A 31 -6.45 3.99 0.59
N ALA A 32 -6.48 5.22 0.04
CA ALA A 32 -5.29 6.04 -0.09
C ALA A 32 -4.90 6.67 1.26
N LEU A 33 -3.61 6.65 1.56
CA LEU A 33 -3.03 7.32 2.71
C LEU A 33 -2.13 8.46 2.20
N VAL A 34 -2.54 9.70 2.42
CA VAL A 34 -1.84 10.88 1.95
C VAL A 34 -1.43 11.79 3.10
N GLY A 35 -0.49 12.69 2.85
CA GLY A 35 0.00 13.67 3.83
C GLY A 35 1.44 14.08 3.53
N PRO A 36 1.92 15.18 4.13
CA PRO A 36 3.29 15.65 3.96
C PRO A 36 4.35 14.62 4.38
N ASN A 37 5.59 14.84 3.98
CA ASN A 37 6.72 14.03 4.45
C ASN A 37 6.82 14.12 5.99
N GLY A 38 7.04 12.99 6.64
CA GLY A 38 7.08 12.92 8.10
C GLY A 38 5.70 12.95 8.79
N SER A 39 4.58 12.92 8.06
CA SER A 39 3.23 12.88 8.66
C SER A 39 2.89 11.58 9.38
N GLY A 40 3.68 10.51 9.19
CA GLY A 40 3.49 9.22 9.85
C GLY A 40 2.94 8.11 8.96
N LYS A 41 2.81 8.30 7.63
CA LYS A 41 2.26 7.30 6.69
C LYS A 41 2.96 5.94 6.80
N SER A 42 4.27 5.88 6.58
CA SER A 42 5.04 4.63 6.66
C SER A 42 5.02 4.04 8.07
N THR A 43 4.95 4.87 9.11
CA THR A 43 4.78 4.39 10.50
C THR A 43 3.45 3.70 10.67
N LEU A 44 2.35 4.30 10.20
CA LEU A 44 1.02 3.69 10.24
C LEU A 44 0.99 2.38 9.43
N MET A 45 1.56 2.37 8.22
CA MET A 45 1.67 1.17 7.40
C MET A 45 2.38 0.02 8.14
N ARG A 46 3.50 0.32 8.84
CA ARG A 46 4.24 -0.69 9.63
C ARG A 46 3.44 -1.21 10.82
N LEU A 47 2.63 -0.37 11.47
CA LEU A 47 1.71 -0.82 12.52
C LEU A 47 0.61 -1.73 11.97
N LEU A 48 0.00 -1.34 10.84
CA LEU A 48 -1.02 -2.15 10.17
C LEU A 48 -0.46 -3.49 9.65
N ALA A 49 0.81 -3.53 9.26
CA ALA A 49 1.53 -4.74 8.85
C ALA A 49 1.94 -5.65 10.04
N GLY A 50 1.81 -5.17 11.29
CA GLY A 50 2.31 -5.88 12.46
C GLY A 50 3.86 -5.91 12.55
N LEU A 51 4.55 -5.05 11.79
CA LEU A 51 6.02 -4.90 11.83
C LEU A 51 6.49 -4.04 13.02
N ALA A 52 5.58 -3.25 13.60
CA ALA A 52 5.80 -2.49 14.82
C ALA A 52 4.61 -2.71 15.77
N ARG A 53 4.84 -2.50 17.07
CA ARG A 53 3.78 -2.56 18.09
C ARG A 53 3.41 -1.14 18.47
N PRO A 54 2.10 -0.78 18.50
CA PRO A 54 1.68 0.54 18.98
C PRO A 54 2.05 0.72 20.45
N SER A 55 2.32 1.97 20.85
CA SER A 55 2.52 2.34 22.27
C SER A 55 1.18 2.38 23.01
N GLN A 56 0.10 2.74 22.31
CA GLN A 56 -1.29 2.73 22.79
C GLN A 56 -2.22 2.33 21.65
N GLY A 57 -3.38 1.81 21.98
CA GLY A 57 -4.36 1.34 21.03
C GLY A 57 -4.04 -0.05 20.49
N GLU A 58 -4.78 -0.49 19.50
CA GLU A 58 -4.63 -1.82 18.88
C GLU A 58 -4.99 -1.81 17.40
N VAL A 59 -4.43 -2.77 16.66
CA VAL A 59 -4.83 -3.09 15.30
C VAL A 59 -5.58 -4.40 15.29
N LEU A 60 -6.75 -4.43 14.65
CA LEU A 60 -7.54 -5.65 14.45
C LEU A 60 -7.51 -6.03 12.98
N LEU A 61 -7.22 -7.28 12.70
CA LEU A 61 -7.26 -7.89 11.37
C LEU A 61 -8.35 -8.97 11.37
N ALA A 62 -9.40 -8.79 10.56
CA ALA A 62 -10.60 -9.62 10.60
C ALA A 62 -11.11 -9.81 12.04
N GLU A 63 -11.28 -8.70 12.75
CA GLU A 63 -11.79 -8.62 14.14
C GLU A 63 -10.87 -9.24 15.22
N LYS A 64 -9.71 -9.79 14.84
CA LYS A 64 -8.73 -10.35 15.76
C LYS A 64 -7.59 -9.36 16.01
N PRO A 65 -7.22 -9.06 17.27
CA PRO A 65 -6.07 -8.23 17.55
C PRO A 65 -4.79 -8.81 16.92
N LEU A 66 -4.04 -8.00 16.18
CA LEU A 66 -2.76 -8.43 15.59
C LEU A 66 -1.78 -8.97 16.64
N ALA A 67 -1.81 -8.42 17.84
CA ALA A 67 -0.96 -8.84 18.95
C ALA A 67 -1.20 -10.31 19.38
N ARG A 68 -2.35 -10.90 19.03
CA ARG A 68 -2.70 -12.30 19.31
C ARG A 68 -2.36 -13.26 18.19
N LEU A 69 -1.94 -12.75 17.04
CA LEU A 69 -1.55 -13.54 15.89
C LEU A 69 -0.03 -13.78 15.92
N THR A 70 0.38 -14.97 15.50
CA THR A 70 1.79 -15.27 15.25
C THR A 70 2.28 -14.48 14.03
N ARG A 71 3.60 -14.23 13.93
CA ARG A 71 4.20 -13.58 12.75
C ARG A 71 3.83 -14.28 11.44
N ARG A 72 3.77 -15.62 11.47
CA ARG A 72 3.39 -16.42 10.30
C ARG A 72 1.94 -16.21 9.91
N GLU A 73 1.03 -16.20 10.88
CA GLU A 73 -0.39 -15.93 10.64
C GLU A 73 -0.63 -14.54 10.08
N VAL A 74 0.09 -13.52 10.57
CA VAL A 74 0.05 -12.16 10.00
C VAL A 74 0.58 -12.19 8.58
N ALA A 75 1.76 -12.80 8.33
CA ALA A 75 2.37 -12.89 7.01
C ALA A 75 1.53 -13.72 6.01
N GLN A 76 0.69 -14.63 6.43
CA GLN A 76 -0.25 -15.34 5.56
C GLN A 76 -1.49 -14.50 5.17
N ARG A 77 -1.77 -13.43 5.90
CA ARG A 77 -2.96 -12.58 5.71
C ARG A 77 -2.66 -11.19 5.17
N THR A 78 -1.46 -10.69 5.45
CA THR A 78 -1.05 -9.32 5.11
C THR A 78 0.24 -9.35 4.32
N ALA A 79 0.25 -8.71 3.16
CA ALA A 79 1.46 -8.46 2.39
C ALA A 79 1.78 -6.97 2.41
N ILE A 80 3.07 -6.64 2.45
CA ILE A 80 3.57 -5.27 2.37
C ILE A 80 4.61 -5.16 1.25
N VAL A 81 4.49 -4.09 0.47
CA VAL A 81 5.50 -3.63 -0.48
C VAL A 81 6.06 -2.32 0.06
N GLU A 82 7.31 -2.34 0.54
CA GLU A 82 8.03 -1.16 0.99
C GLU A 82 8.73 -0.47 -0.19
N GLN A 83 9.10 0.78 0.00
CA GLN A 83 9.62 1.68 -1.04
C GLN A 83 10.90 1.20 -1.76
N GLN A 84 11.73 0.37 -1.12
CA GLN A 84 12.93 -0.19 -1.74
C GLN A 84 13.21 -1.61 -1.21
N ALA A 85 13.31 -2.56 -2.13
CA ALA A 85 13.88 -3.87 -1.90
C ALA A 85 14.77 -4.23 -3.09
N ASP A 86 15.98 -3.70 -3.13
CA ASP A 86 16.98 -4.11 -4.11
C ASP A 86 17.72 -5.37 -3.65
N THR A 87 17.99 -6.25 -4.59
CA THR A 87 18.88 -7.39 -4.39
C THR A 87 20.00 -7.32 -5.41
N ALA A 88 21.22 -7.57 -4.94
CA ALA A 88 22.40 -7.66 -5.78
C ALA A 88 22.60 -9.08 -6.36
N GLU A 89 21.75 -10.04 -6.01
CA GLU A 89 21.89 -11.43 -6.42
C GLU A 89 21.41 -11.65 -7.87
N ARG A 90 22.03 -12.60 -8.56
CA ARG A 90 21.58 -13.06 -9.87
C ARG A 90 20.37 -13.98 -9.72
N ILE A 91 19.19 -13.40 -9.57
CA ILE A 91 17.93 -14.11 -9.45
C ILE A 91 17.01 -13.73 -10.60
N THR A 92 16.11 -14.63 -10.98
CA THR A 92 15.10 -14.36 -12.02
C THR A 92 13.91 -13.60 -11.43
N ALA A 93 13.15 -12.93 -12.31
CA ALA A 93 11.88 -12.31 -11.95
C ALA A 93 10.93 -13.29 -11.26
N ARG A 94 10.83 -14.52 -11.77
CA ARG A 94 10.04 -15.59 -11.17
C ARG A 94 10.50 -15.91 -9.75
N SER A 95 11.79 -16.06 -9.53
CA SER A 95 12.35 -16.37 -8.20
C SER A 95 12.01 -15.29 -7.17
N VAL A 96 11.99 -14.02 -7.58
CA VAL A 96 11.55 -12.91 -6.70
C VAL A 96 10.08 -13.09 -6.29
N VAL A 97 9.20 -13.45 -7.23
CA VAL A 97 7.77 -13.64 -6.94
C VAL A 97 7.55 -14.89 -6.08
N GLU A 98 8.33 -15.95 -6.28
CA GLU A 98 8.29 -17.18 -5.48
C GLU A 98 8.56 -16.93 -3.98
N LEU A 99 9.37 -15.92 -3.63
CA LEU A 99 9.58 -15.52 -2.23
C LEU A 99 8.26 -15.14 -1.51
N GLY A 100 7.25 -14.70 -2.25
CA GLY A 100 5.91 -14.45 -1.71
C GLY A 100 5.25 -15.69 -1.10
N ARG A 101 5.69 -16.89 -1.47
CA ARG A 101 5.15 -18.14 -0.92
C ARG A 101 5.78 -18.56 0.41
N THR A 102 6.90 -17.93 0.81
CA THR A 102 7.63 -18.26 2.05
C THR A 102 6.75 -18.46 3.30
N PRO A 103 5.73 -17.62 3.59
CA PRO A 103 4.88 -17.82 4.77
C PRO A 103 4.07 -19.12 4.76
N TRP A 104 3.88 -19.74 3.60
CA TRP A 104 3.10 -20.95 3.42
C TRP A 104 3.94 -22.22 3.50
N LEU A 105 5.25 -22.11 3.29
CA LEU A 105 6.18 -23.24 3.25
C LEU A 105 6.66 -23.64 4.65
N SER A 106 6.94 -24.92 4.84
CA SER A 106 7.60 -25.48 6.03
C SER A 106 8.21 -26.83 5.69
N ALA A 107 8.96 -27.43 6.63
CA ALA A 107 9.48 -28.77 6.45
C ALA A 107 8.38 -29.83 6.17
N LEU A 108 7.17 -29.62 6.73
CA LEU A 108 6.02 -30.52 6.53
C LEU A 108 5.14 -30.09 5.34
N ARG A 109 5.33 -28.90 4.82
CA ARG A 109 4.65 -28.38 3.62
C ARG A 109 5.68 -27.79 2.66
N PRO A 110 6.37 -28.63 1.89
CA PRO A 110 7.30 -28.17 0.86
C PRO A 110 6.53 -27.50 -0.30
N TRP A 111 7.26 -26.93 -1.23
CA TRP A 111 6.72 -26.34 -2.46
C TRP A 111 5.84 -27.34 -3.21
N SER A 112 4.71 -26.86 -3.72
CA SER A 112 3.72 -27.67 -4.43
C SER A 112 3.31 -27.02 -5.78
N GLY A 113 2.55 -27.75 -6.59
CA GLY A 113 1.96 -27.21 -7.83
C GLY A 113 1.00 -26.04 -7.55
N GLU A 114 0.33 -26.02 -6.40
CA GLU A 114 -0.53 -24.91 -5.98
C GLU A 114 0.30 -23.63 -5.79
N ASP A 115 1.49 -23.73 -5.20
CA ASP A 115 2.38 -22.58 -5.03
C ASP A 115 2.85 -22.03 -6.38
N SER A 116 3.19 -22.89 -7.34
CA SER A 116 3.52 -22.49 -8.72
C SER A 116 2.36 -21.76 -9.39
N GLN A 117 1.14 -22.26 -9.24
CA GLN A 117 -0.05 -21.62 -9.80
C GLN A 117 -0.30 -20.23 -9.20
N HIS A 118 -0.04 -20.03 -7.89
CA HIS A 118 -0.16 -18.71 -7.27
C HIS A 118 0.86 -17.72 -7.83
N VAL A 119 2.09 -18.16 -8.08
CA VAL A 119 3.14 -17.35 -8.71
C VAL A 119 2.74 -16.96 -10.14
N GLU A 120 2.25 -17.91 -10.93
CA GLU A 120 1.80 -17.67 -12.31
C GLU A 120 0.64 -16.69 -12.36
N ASN A 121 -0.37 -16.88 -11.51
CA ASN A 121 -1.50 -15.97 -11.40
C ASN A 121 -1.06 -14.55 -10.97
N ALA A 122 -0.12 -14.44 -10.05
CA ALA A 122 0.41 -13.17 -9.60
C ALA A 122 1.17 -12.44 -10.74
N LEU A 123 2.03 -13.14 -11.49
CA LEU A 123 2.71 -12.60 -12.67
C LEU A 123 1.71 -12.13 -13.73
N LYS A 124 0.66 -12.92 -13.99
CA LYS A 124 -0.41 -12.56 -14.91
C LYS A 124 -1.16 -11.31 -14.49
N THR A 125 -1.49 -11.18 -13.20
CA THR A 125 -2.21 -10.03 -12.67
C THR A 125 -1.48 -8.71 -12.92
N VAL A 126 -0.14 -8.73 -12.90
CA VAL A 126 0.69 -7.54 -13.13
C VAL A 126 1.27 -7.47 -14.56
N GLU A 127 0.83 -8.34 -15.48
CA GLU A 127 1.27 -8.39 -16.89
C GLU A 127 2.78 -8.63 -17.05
N MET A 128 3.36 -9.52 -16.24
CA MET A 128 4.79 -9.81 -16.20
C MET A 128 5.13 -11.28 -16.53
N GLU A 129 4.21 -12.04 -17.13
CA GLU A 129 4.43 -13.45 -17.49
C GLU A 129 5.63 -13.65 -18.44
N GLY A 130 5.72 -12.80 -19.46
CA GLY A 130 6.82 -12.83 -20.44
C GLY A 130 8.20 -12.46 -19.87
N PHE A 131 8.25 -11.99 -18.62
CA PHE A 131 9.48 -11.56 -17.94
C PHE A 131 9.98 -12.59 -16.91
N ALA A 132 9.24 -13.67 -16.68
CA ALA A 132 9.50 -14.63 -15.62
C ALA A 132 10.93 -15.18 -15.58
N SER A 133 11.54 -15.44 -16.75
CA SER A 133 12.90 -15.94 -16.88
C SER A 133 13.99 -14.87 -16.94
N ARG A 134 13.63 -13.57 -16.99
CA ARG A 134 14.61 -12.48 -17.04
C ARG A 134 15.34 -12.33 -15.71
N GLU A 135 16.60 -11.98 -15.79
CA GLU A 135 17.40 -11.62 -14.61
C GLU A 135 16.89 -10.31 -14.01
N TRP A 136 16.75 -10.26 -12.69
CA TRP A 136 16.30 -9.08 -11.95
C TRP A 136 17.09 -7.82 -12.28
N ALA A 137 18.42 -7.94 -12.41
CA ALA A 137 19.30 -6.83 -12.70
C ALA A 137 19.02 -6.14 -14.06
N THR A 138 18.42 -6.85 -15.01
CA THR A 138 18.11 -6.34 -16.36
C THR A 138 16.77 -5.63 -16.47
N LEU A 139 15.98 -5.62 -15.38
CA LEU A 139 14.64 -5.06 -15.37
C LEU A 139 14.68 -3.56 -15.07
N SER A 140 13.78 -2.80 -15.71
CA SER A 140 13.51 -1.39 -15.41
C SER A 140 12.89 -1.22 -14.01
N GLY A 141 12.90 0.00 -13.48
CA GLY A 141 12.28 0.32 -12.19
C GLY A 141 10.79 -0.04 -12.16
N GLY A 142 10.04 0.26 -13.22
CA GLY A 142 8.62 -0.07 -13.33
C GLY A 142 8.35 -1.57 -13.40
N GLU A 143 9.18 -2.34 -14.13
CA GLU A 143 9.09 -3.80 -14.17
C GLU A 143 9.38 -4.41 -12.79
N ARG A 144 10.44 -3.94 -12.10
CA ARG A 144 10.74 -4.38 -10.72
C ARG A 144 9.60 -4.08 -9.77
N GLN A 145 8.99 -2.89 -9.86
CA GLN A 145 7.86 -2.51 -9.00
C GLN A 145 6.65 -3.42 -9.22
N ARG A 146 6.32 -3.75 -10.48
CA ARG A 146 5.26 -4.72 -10.80
C ARG A 146 5.57 -6.10 -10.20
N LEU A 147 6.82 -6.55 -10.26
CA LEU A 147 7.23 -7.83 -9.66
C LEU A 147 7.19 -7.82 -8.13
N HIS A 148 7.46 -6.68 -7.48
CA HIS A 148 7.24 -6.55 -6.03
C HIS A 148 5.75 -6.68 -5.67
N ILE A 149 4.86 -6.11 -6.48
CA ILE A 149 3.42 -6.29 -6.32
C ILE A 149 3.04 -7.76 -6.59
N ALA A 150 3.57 -8.38 -7.65
CA ALA A 150 3.36 -9.80 -7.92
C ALA A 150 3.81 -10.69 -6.76
N ARG A 151 4.99 -10.42 -6.17
CA ARG A 151 5.47 -11.13 -4.98
C ARG A 151 4.47 -11.03 -3.82
N ALA A 152 3.95 -9.84 -3.57
CA ALA A 152 2.94 -9.62 -2.55
C ALA A 152 1.63 -10.36 -2.86
N LEU A 153 1.18 -10.39 -4.12
CA LEU A 153 -0.02 -11.11 -4.56
C LEU A 153 0.14 -12.62 -4.51
N ALA A 154 1.35 -13.15 -4.84
CA ALA A 154 1.64 -14.58 -4.71
C ALA A 154 1.46 -15.10 -3.29
N GLN A 155 1.60 -14.26 -2.28
CA GLN A 155 1.31 -14.56 -0.87
C GLN A 155 -0.19 -14.82 -0.62
N ARG A 156 -1.10 -14.44 -1.54
CA ARG A 156 -2.57 -14.46 -1.37
C ARG A 156 -3.04 -13.68 -0.15
N PRO A 157 -2.66 -12.43 -0.03
CA PRO A 157 -3.03 -11.64 1.13
C PRO A 157 -4.51 -11.30 1.13
N GLY A 158 -5.10 -11.20 2.32
CA GLY A 158 -6.41 -10.57 2.50
C GLY A 158 -6.30 -9.05 2.67
N LEU A 159 -5.10 -8.56 3.01
CA LEU A 159 -4.74 -7.15 3.12
C LEU A 159 -3.42 -6.91 2.38
N LEU A 160 -3.42 -5.94 1.47
CA LEU A 160 -2.25 -5.47 0.74
C LEU A 160 -1.89 -4.06 1.19
N LEU A 161 -0.65 -3.86 1.59
CA LEU A 161 -0.11 -2.58 2.01
C LEU A 161 0.97 -2.15 1.02
N LEU A 162 0.82 -0.97 0.40
CA LEU A 162 1.73 -0.46 -0.63
C LEU A 162 2.27 0.90 -0.18
N ASP A 163 3.55 0.96 0.18
CA ASP A 163 4.20 2.21 0.61
C ASP A 163 4.88 2.87 -0.59
N GLU A 164 4.22 3.92 -1.12
CA GLU A 164 4.68 4.76 -2.24
C GLU A 164 5.01 3.96 -3.52
N PRO A 165 4.09 3.11 -4.02
CA PRO A 165 4.37 2.17 -5.11
C PRO A 165 4.63 2.85 -6.46
N THR A 166 4.36 4.15 -6.60
CA THR A 166 4.50 4.92 -7.84
C THR A 166 5.75 5.81 -7.87
N ASN A 167 6.53 5.85 -6.77
CA ASN A 167 7.71 6.70 -6.69
C ASN A 167 8.80 6.31 -7.70
N HIS A 168 9.48 7.33 -8.24
CA HIS A 168 10.58 7.18 -9.21
C HIS A 168 10.20 6.53 -10.54
N LEU A 169 8.91 6.42 -10.84
CA LEU A 169 8.40 5.90 -12.10
C LEU A 169 7.95 7.05 -13.00
N ASP A 170 8.04 6.85 -14.31
CA ASP A 170 7.39 7.74 -15.27
C ASP A 170 5.86 7.66 -15.20
N ILE A 171 5.19 8.64 -15.77
CA ILE A 171 3.72 8.79 -15.69
C ILE A 171 2.99 7.54 -16.22
N HIS A 172 3.47 6.96 -17.33
CA HIS A 172 2.85 5.76 -17.89
C HIS A 172 2.88 4.58 -16.92
N HIS A 173 4.03 4.31 -16.31
CA HIS A 173 4.19 3.25 -15.32
C HIS A 173 3.40 3.52 -14.04
N GLN A 174 3.34 4.78 -13.58
CA GLN A 174 2.53 5.18 -12.43
C GLN A 174 1.05 4.85 -12.64
N LEU A 175 0.48 5.30 -13.76
CA LEU A 175 -0.93 5.07 -14.11
C LEU A 175 -1.23 3.58 -14.28
N SER A 176 -0.32 2.83 -14.90
CA SER A 176 -0.48 1.40 -15.08
C SER A 176 -0.50 0.65 -13.73
N ILE A 177 0.36 1.01 -12.77
CA ILE A 177 0.37 0.42 -11.43
C ILE A 177 -0.91 0.78 -10.67
N LEU A 178 -1.35 2.04 -10.71
CA LEU A 178 -2.59 2.46 -10.06
C LEU A 178 -3.81 1.75 -10.64
N ASN A 179 -3.88 1.60 -11.95
CA ASN A 179 -4.94 0.84 -12.60
C ASN A 179 -4.91 -0.65 -12.20
N CYS A 180 -3.73 -1.24 -12.12
CA CYS A 180 -3.56 -2.60 -11.60
C CYS A 180 -4.11 -2.69 -10.16
N ILE A 181 -3.71 -1.78 -9.26
CA ILE A 181 -4.17 -1.75 -7.85
C ILE A 181 -5.69 -1.61 -7.77
N ARG A 182 -6.30 -0.70 -8.55
CA ARG A 182 -7.76 -0.47 -8.59
C ARG A 182 -8.53 -1.74 -8.97
N ASN A 183 -7.97 -2.56 -9.85
CA ASN A 183 -8.61 -3.80 -10.31
C ASN A 183 -8.39 -5.00 -9.37
N LEU A 184 -7.56 -4.86 -8.33
CA LEU A 184 -7.37 -5.91 -7.34
C LEU A 184 -8.63 -6.03 -6.46
N LYS A 185 -9.10 -7.27 -6.29
CA LYS A 185 -10.21 -7.57 -5.36
C LYS A 185 -9.71 -7.86 -3.94
N VAL A 186 -8.67 -7.16 -3.52
CA VAL A 186 -8.02 -7.31 -2.22
C VAL A 186 -8.16 -6.00 -1.47
N THR A 187 -8.41 -6.07 -0.16
CA THR A 187 -8.39 -4.87 0.69
C THR A 187 -7.01 -4.26 0.62
N THR A 188 -6.92 -3.00 0.22
CA THR A 188 -5.63 -2.34 -0.05
C THR A 188 -5.52 -1.02 0.71
N VAL A 189 -4.36 -0.78 1.32
CA VAL A 189 -3.97 0.55 1.80
C VAL A 189 -2.75 0.97 1.00
N VAL A 190 -2.83 2.11 0.33
CA VAL A 190 -1.75 2.61 -0.51
C VAL A 190 -1.33 4.01 -0.04
N ALA A 191 -0.07 4.17 0.35
CA ALA A 191 0.48 5.49 0.63
C ALA A 191 0.88 6.17 -0.69
N LEU A 192 0.42 7.39 -0.89
CA LEU A 192 0.63 8.17 -2.12
C LEU A 192 1.12 9.58 -1.78
N HIS A 193 1.95 10.13 -2.67
CA HIS A 193 2.39 11.53 -2.59
C HIS A 193 1.51 12.45 -3.44
N ASP A 194 1.09 11.98 -4.60
CA ASP A 194 0.24 12.74 -5.52
C ASP A 194 -1.22 12.62 -5.10
N LEU A 195 -1.85 13.76 -4.80
CA LEU A 195 -3.24 13.82 -4.38
C LEU A 195 -4.20 13.45 -5.52
N ASN A 196 -3.85 13.71 -6.78
CA ASN A 196 -4.66 13.30 -7.92
C ASN A 196 -4.62 11.78 -8.15
N GLN A 197 -3.50 11.12 -7.83
CA GLN A 197 -3.46 9.64 -7.81
C GLN A 197 -4.40 9.06 -6.75
N ALA A 198 -4.56 9.73 -5.61
CA ALA A 198 -5.45 9.28 -4.54
C ALA A 198 -6.94 9.32 -4.94
N LEU A 199 -7.32 10.08 -5.99
CA LEU A 199 -8.67 10.13 -6.52
C LEU A 199 -9.11 8.79 -7.13
N MET A 200 -8.17 7.94 -7.52
CA MET A 200 -8.45 6.62 -8.05
C MET A 200 -8.83 5.58 -6.98
N CYS A 201 -8.77 5.95 -5.69
CA CYS A 201 -9.09 5.08 -4.56
C CYS A 201 -10.53 5.30 -4.07
N ASP A 202 -11.10 4.31 -3.37
CA ASP A 202 -12.46 4.39 -2.84
C ASP A 202 -12.59 5.45 -1.74
N ARG A 203 -11.56 5.52 -0.86
CA ARG A 203 -11.48 6.53 0.20
C ARG A 203 -10.06 7.03 0.37
N VAL A 204 -9.96 8.20 1.00
CA VAL A 204 -8.69 8.85 1.32
C VAL A 204 -8.63 9.14 2.81
N ALA A 205 -7.49 8.80 3.41
CA ALA A 205 -7.11 9.18 4.77
C ALA A 205 -5.96 10.19 4.70
N VAL A 206 -6.16 11.36 5.29
CA VAL A 206 -5.15 12.44 5.29
C VAL A 206 -4.47 12.48 6.66
N LEU A 207 -3.15 12.25 6.66
CA LEU A 207 -2.32 12.35 7.85
C LEU A 207 -1.53 13.66 7.88
N SER A 208 -1.50 14.33 9.04
CA SER A 208 -0.65 15.48 9.28
C SER A 208 -0.18 15.50 10.75
N GLY A 209 1.12 15.74 10.97
CA GLY A 209 1.70 15.79 12.32
C GLY A 209 1.43 14.54 13.17
N GLY A 210 1.37 13.35 12.56
CA GLY A 210 1.09 12.09 13.24
C GLY A 210 -0.38 11.86 13.60
N ARG A 211 -1.31 12.67 13.10
CA ARG A 211 -2.75 12.57 13.36
C ARG A 211 -3.54 12.36 12.07
N LEU A 212 -4.66 11.65 12.19
CA LEU A 212 -5.65 11.56 11.12
C LEU A 212 -6.49 12.85 11.13
N VAL A 213 -6.36 13.63 10.06
CA VAL A 213 -7.04 14.94 9.93
C VAL A 213 -8.35 14.83 9.16
N ALA A 214 -8.37 13.99 8.13
CA ALA A 214 -9.58 13.73 7.35
C ALA A 214 -9.64 12.27 6.88
N LEU A 215 -10.86 11.75 6.76
CA LEU A 215 -11.13 10.40 6.25
C LEU A 215 -12.50 10.40 5.58
N GLY A 216 -12.57 10.05 4.31
CA GLY A 216 -13.83 10.05 3.55
C GLY A 216 -13.63 9.69 2.09
N THR A 217 -14.62 9.97 1.26
CA THR A 217 -14.43 9.91 -0.20
C THR A 217 -13.32 10.88 -0.62
N PRO A 218 -12.68 10.70 -1.79
CA PRO A 218 -11.65 11.62 -2.25
C PRO A 218 -12.08 13.10 -2.17
N GLN A 219 -13.31 13.41 -2.61
CA GLN A 219 -13.84 14.77 -2.60
C GLN A 219 -14.02 15.35 -1.18
N GLN A 220 -14.43 14.50 -0.22
CA GLN A 220 -14.59 14.89 1.18
C GLN A 220 -13.25 15.10 1.88
N ALA A 221 -12.34 14.12 1.74
CA ALA A 221 -11.06 14.13 2.44
C ALA A 221 -10.08 15.16 1.88
N LEU A 222 -10.13 15.41 0.55
CA LEU A 222 -9.29 16.36 -0.16
C LEU A 222 -10.02 17.67 -0.47
N ALA A 223 -10.91 18.11 0.43
CA ALA A 223 -11.52 19.43 0.32
C ALA A 223 -10.42 20.51 0.22
N PRO A 224 -10.62 21.58 -0.62
CA PRO A 224 -9.61 22.61 -0.85
C PRO A 224 -9.05 23.23 0.44
N GLU A 225 -9.89 23.41 1.46
CA GLU A 225 -9.52 23.94 2.77
C GLU A 225 -8.58 22.99 3.52
N THR A 226 -8.88 21.68 3.47
CA THR A 226 -8.05 20.63 4.07
C THR A 226 -6.68 20.58 3.40
N VAL A 227 -6.67 20.55 2.07
CA VAL A 227 -5.42 20.49 1.29
C VAL A 227 -4.59 21.76 1.53
N SER A 228 -5.20 22.94 1.49
CA SER A 228 -4.51 24.21 1.69
C SER A 228 -3.92 24.33 3.09
N GLY A 229 -4.67 23.94 4.12
CA GLY A 229 -4.21 24.00 5.51
C GLY A 229 -3.09 23.02 5.85
N ILE A 230 -3.05 21.85 5.18
CA ILE A 230 -2.05 20.81 5.45
C ILE A 230 -0.79 20.97 4.61
N PHE A 231 -0.94 21.30 3.32
CA PHE A 231 0.18 21.34 2.37
C PHE A 231 0.72 22.74 2.12
N GLY A 232 0.06 23.80 2.66
CA GLY A 232 0.49 25.19 2.47
C GLY A 232 0.36 25.70 1.04
N ILE A 233 -0.60 25.18 0.29
CA ILE A 233 -0.86 25.51 -1.12
C ILE A 233 -2.32 25.93 -1.30
N LYS A 234 -2.63 26.65 -2.37
CA LYS A 234 -4.01 26.85 -2.78
C LYS A 234 -4.45 25.68 -3.65
N ALA A 235 -5.59 25.09 -3.32
CA ALA A 235 -6.18 23.99 -4.08
C ALA A 235 -7.59 24.35 -4.53
N ARG A 236 -7.98 23.84 -5.69
CA ARG A 236 -9.38 23.91 -6.18
C ARG A 236 -9.72 22.68 -7.00
N TRP A 237 -10.96 22.27 -6.96
CA TRP A 237 -11.50 21.27 -7.87
C TRP A 237 -11.70 21.89 -9.26
N VAL A 238 -11.28 21.17 -10.28
CA VAL A 238 -11.46 21.54 -11.68
C VAL A 238 -12.22 20.39 -12.36
N GLN A 239 -13.30 20.73 -13.06
CA GLN A 239 -14.00 19.78 -13.92
C GLN A 239 -13.20 19.57 -15.20
N ASP A 240 -13.10 18.35 -15.64
CA ASP A 240 -12.51 18.06 -16.94
C ASP A 240 -13.44 18.58 -18.05
N ALA A 241 -12.88 19.34 -18.98
CA ALA A 241 -13.63 19.93 -20.08
C ALA A 241 -14.26 18.87 -21.02
N ASP A 242 -13.66 17.69 -21.08
CA ASP A 242 -14.11 16.58 -21.93
C ASP A 242 -15.07 15.62 -21.17
N GLY A 243 -15.56 16.02 -19.99
CA GLY A 243 -16.49 15.23 -19.18
C GLY A 243 -15.83 14.10 -18.36
N GLY A 244 -14.52 14.14 -18.20
CA GLY A 244 -13.78 13.22 -17.32
C GLY A 244 -14.02 13.49 -15.83
N GLU A 245 -13.37 12.68 -14.98
CA GLU A 245 -13.45 12.85 -13.53
C GLU A 245 -12.80 14.17 -13.09
N PRO A 246 -13.36 14.87 -12.08
CA PRO A 246 -12.77 16.11 -11.58
C PRO A 246 -11.41 15.84 -10.95
N PHE A 247 -10.50 16.81 -11.07
CA PHE A 247 -9.16 16.72 -10.50
C PHE A 247 -8.81 17.97 -9.67
N LEU A 248 -7.77 17.88 -8.86
CA LEU A 248 -7.27 18.99 -8.05
C LEU A 248 -6.21 19.77 -8.81
N SER A 249 -6.42 21.08 -8.93
CA SER A 249 -5.43 22.04 -9.41
C SER A 249 -4.77 22.74 -8.23
N PHE A 250 -3.47 22.90 -8.27
CA PHE A 250 -2.66 23.46 -7.19
C PHE A 250 -1.92 24.73 -7.64
N HIS A 251 -1.82 25.69 -6.71
CA HIS A 251 -1.03 26.90 -6.88
C HIS A 251 -0.27 27.21 -5.58
N LEU A 252 0.88 27.85 -5.67
CA LEU A 252 1.55 28.37 -4.48
C LEU A 252 0.65 29.42 -3.79
N ALA A 253 0.66 29.45 -2.46
CA ALA A 253 -0.16 30.36 -1.66
C ALA A 253 0.29 31.81 -1.80
#